data_f64a25eb34b3b708db9c3aead8059a80
#
_entry.id   f64a25eb34b3b708db9c3aead8059a80
#
_cell.length_a   1.000
_cell.length_b   1.000
_cell.length_c   1.000
_cell.angle_alpha   90.00
_cell.angle_beta   90.00
_cell.angle_gamma   90.00
#
_symmetry.space_group_name_H-M   'P 1'
#
loop_
_entity.id
_entity.type
_entity.pdbx_description
1 polymer ?
#
loop_
_entity_poly.entity_id
_entity_poly.type
_entity_poly.pdbx_seq_one_letter_code
_entity_poly.pdbx_strand_id
1 'polypeptide(L)'
;TAQYLNYLYNVGAGGIITNADANVVANEEFNYLTQCYIVASQRNYPYWKAQALQAISEHLLSPSTRQILITNYRPFLDYINTDGMDYSLLAGNLAQRSLNIFTEYKDVYQTAGAYRTLAGCYWEIDDYPSALICLNSALEADTIINRAPDLVASIREQLCLVYSAQNDKVNSDINRNYYLDLQEQTRQDKQLEARAYQLDKSSKTLNAMIVAVLFMIAVVLFVLVYFARKRKQKGATVDINELLLPLKKWN
;
A
#
# COMPACT_ATOMS: atom_id res chain seq x y z
N THR A 1 -11.73 -0.65 12.94
CA THR A 1 -11.33 0.00 11.66
C THR A 1 -9.96 0.64 11.76
N ALA A 2 -9.74 1.60 12.69
CA ALA A 2 -8.45 2.28 12.83
C ALA A 2 -7.29 1.30 13.09
N GLN A 3 -7.49 0.33 13.96
CA GLN A 3 -6.49 -0.69 14.26
C GLN A 3 -6.12 -1.55 13.05
N TYR A 4 -7.10 -1.90 12.21
CA TYR A 4 -6.82 -2.65 10.99
C TYR A 4 -6.09 -1.80 9.94
N LEU A 5 -6.42 -0.52 9.82
CA LEU A 5 -5.69 0.42 8.97
C LEU A 5 -4.25 0.61 9.45
N ASN A 6 -4.02 0.66 10.77
CA ASN A 6 -2.67 0.70 11.33
C ASN A 6 -1.90 -0.59 11.03
N TYR A 7 -2.56 -1.75 11.12
CA TYR A 7 -1.97 -3.02 10.69
C TYR A 7 -1.54 -2.98 9.22
N LEU A 8 -2.44 -2.58 8.31
CA LEU A 8 -2.13 -2.47 6.88
C LEU A 8 -0.98 -1.48 6.61
N TYR A 9 -0.93 -0.37 7.34
CA TYR A 9 0.16 0.59 7.25
C TYR A 9 1.50 -0.04 7.64
N ASN A 10 1.56 -0.77 8.75
CA ASN A 10 2.78 -1.43 9.21
C ASN A 10 3.23 -2.54 8.26
N VAL A 11 2.32 -3.34 7.73
CA VAL A 11 2.63 -4.36 6.70
C VAL A 11 3.24 -3.69 5.46
N GLY A 12 2.67 -2.57 5.01
CA GLY A 12 3.19 -1.83 3.86
C GLY A 12 4.51 -1.09 4.11
N ALA A 13 4.74 -0.64 5.34
CA ALA A 13 5.90 0.16 5.74
C ALA A 13 7.06 -0.68 6.32
N GLY A 14 6.75 -1.83 6.91
CA GLY A 14 7.68 -2.61 7.73
C GLY A 14 8.93 -3.12 7.04
N GLY A 15 8.93 -3.20 5.70
CA GLY A 15 10.11 -3.59 4.93
C GLY A 15 10.93 -2.42 4.36
N ILE A 16 10.41 -1.19 4.39
CA ILE A 16 10.97 -0.05 3.64
C ILE A 16 11.48 1.07 4.57
N ILE A 17 10.83 1.30 5.71
CA ILE A 17 11.04 2.51 6.51
C ILE A 17 11.96 2.28 7.71
N THR A 18 12.06 1.06 8.22
CA THR A 18 12.86 0.78 9.41
C THR A 18 13.79 -0.41 9.19
N ASN A 19 15.07 -0.26 9.53
CA ASN A 19 15.94 -1.39 9.86
C ASN A 19 15.48 -2.08 11.17
N ALA A 20 14.18 -2.12 11.43
CA ALA A 20 13.61 -2.72 12.61
C ALA A 20 13.73 -4.24 12.51
N ASP A 21 14.02 -4.88 13.62
CA ASP A 21 14.00 -6.33 13.74
C ASP A 21 12.60 -6.84 13.31
N ALA A 22 12.56 -7.86 12.44
CA ALA A 22 11.33 -8.48 11.96
C ALA A 22 10.39 -8.91 13.10
N ASN A 23 10.95 -9.28 14.26
CA ASN A 23 10.20 -9.61 15.46
C ASN A 23 9.45 -8.40 16.04
N VAL A 24 10.04 -7.21 16.00
CA VAL A 24 9.40 -5.97 16.48
C VAL A 24 8.23 -5.61 15.59
N VAL A 25 8.43 -5.66 14.27
CA VAL A 25 7.36 -5.39 13.27
C VAL A 25 6.21 -6.37 13.45
N ALA A 26 6.48 -7.67 13.53
CA ALA A 26 5.46 -8.69 13.71
C ALA A 26 4.68 -8.48 15.02
N ASN A 27 5.35 -8.12 16.13
CA ASN A 27 4.66 -7.84 17.39
C ASN A 27 3.72 -6.63 17.30
N GLU A 28 4.12 -5.57 16.61
CA GLU A 28 3.24 -4.41 16.40
C GLU A 28 2.03 -4.78 15.54
N GLU A 29 2.22 -5.53 14.47
CA GLU A 29 1.15 -6.03 13.60
C GLU A 29 0.14 -6.86 14.40
N PHE A 30 0.60 -7.80 15.20
CA PHE A 30 -0.29 -8.64 16.03
C PHE A 30 -1.02 -7.84 17.11
N ASN A 31 -0.39 -6.84 17.69
CA ASN A 31 -1.05 -5.95 18.63
C ASN A 31 -2.25 -5.24 17.96
N TYR A 32 -2.06 -4.69 16.76
CA TYR A 32 -3.15 -4.04 16.02
C TYR A 32 -4.25 -5.03 15.60
N LEU A 33 -3.89 -6.24 15.17
CA LEU A 33 -4.87 -7.27 14.82
C LEU A 33 -5.70 -7.73 16.03
N THR A 34 -5.05 -7.95 17.16
CA THR A 34 -5.71 -8.30 18.44
C THR A 34 -6.68 -7.21 18.88
N GLN A 35 -6.24 -5.95 18.85
CA GLN A 35 -7.10 -4.81 19.18
C GLN A 35 -8.27 -4.68 18.20
N CYS A 36 -8.01 -4.87 16.88
CA CYS A 36 -9.06 -4.84 15.88
C CYS A 36 -10.13 -5.90 16.17
N TYR A 37 -9.71 -7.15 16.44
CA TYR A 37 -10.63 -8.24 16.76
C TYR A 37 -11.48 -7.93 18.01
N ILE A 38 -10.85 -7.47 19.10
CA ILE A 38 -11.53 -7.16 20.37
C ILE A 38 -12.56 -6.06 20.15
N VAL A 39 -12.17 -4.92 19.56
CA VAL A 39 -13.06 -3.78 19.31
C VAL A 39 -14.20 -4.17 18.35
N ALA A 40 -13.90 -4.91 17.29
CA ALA A 40 -14.90 -5.38 16.34
C ALA A 40 -15.90 -6.35 16.98
N SER A 41 -15.44 -7.22 17.88
CA SER A 41 -16.29 -8.16 18.63
C SER A 41 -17.19 -7.42 19.63
N GLN A 42 -16.65 -6.46 20.41
CA GLN A 42 -17.41 -5.69 21.38
C GLN A 42 -18.47 -4.78 20.75
N ARG A 43 -18.20 -4.24 19.56
CA ARG A 43 -19.09 -3.31 18.84
C ARG A 43 -19.97 -3.97 17.79
N ASN A 44 -19.91 -5.31 17.69
CA ASN A 44 -20.63 -6.10 16.70
C ASN A 44 -20.38 -5.64 15.25
N TYR A 45 -19.10 -5.54 14.87
CA TYR A 45 -18.65 -5.24 13.50
C TYR A 45 -18.12 -6.52 12.83
N PRO A 46 -18.99 -7.41 12.30
CA PRO A 46 -18.58 -8.73 11.81
C PRO A 46 -17.55 -8.66 10.68
N TYR A 47 -17.68 -7.71 9.75
CA TYR A 47 -16.75 -7.56 8.64
C TYR A 47 -15.31 -7.30 9.13
N TRP A 48 -15.12 -6.35 10.07
CA TRP A 48 -13.79 -6.06 10.62
C TRP A 48 -13.24 -7.17 11.51
N LYS A 49 -14.13 -7.90 12.16
CA LYS A 49 -13.76 -9.13 12.86
C LYS A 49 -13.24 -10.18 11.89
N ALA A 50 -13.89 -10.37 10.74
CA ALA A 50 -13.45 -11.28 9.69
C ALA A 50 -12.08 -10.88 9.10
N GLN A 51 -11.86 -9.59 8.86
CA GLN A 51 -10.56 -9.07 8.40
C GLN A 51 -9.43 -9.43 9.39
N ALA A 52 -9.65 -9.24 10.67
CA ALA A 52 -8.66 -9.59 11.69
C ALA A 52 -8.43 -11.11 11.77
N LEU A 53 -9.49 -11.92 11.71
CA LEU A 53 -9.40 -13.38 11.74
C LEU A 53 -8.63 -13.94 10.54
N GLN A 54 -8.86 -13.42 9.34
CA GLN A 54 -8.14 -13.84 8.15
C GLN A 54 -6.64 -13.51 8.27
N ALA A 55 -6.30 -12.28 8.66
CA ALA A 55 -4.90 -11.90 8.82
C ALA A 55 -4.19 -12.74 9.89
N ILE A 56 -4.86 -13.03 11.03
CA ILE A 56 -4.32 -13.91 12.07
C ILE A 56 -4.12 -15.34 11.52
N SER A 57 -5.06 -15.84 10.71
CA SER A 57 -4.95 -17.13 10.05
C SER A 57 -3.71 -17.20 9.14
N GLU A 58 -3.48 -16.19 8.32
CA GLU A 58 -2.30 -16.09 7.43
C GLU A 58 -0.99 -16.10 8.22
N HIS A 59 -0.95 -15.39 9.35
CA HIS A 59 0.23 -15.40 10.22
C HIS A 59 0.45 -16.73 10.94
N LEU A 60 -0.62 -17.47 11.24
CA LEU A 60 -0.51 -18.81 11.81
C LEU A 60 0.01 -19.85 10.80
N LEU A 61 -0.16 -19.62 9.49
CA LEU A 61 0.41 -20.48 8.45
C LEU A 61 1.94 -20.32 8.32
N SER A 62 2.47 -19.14 8.53
CA SER A 62 3.91 -18.90 8.46
C SER A 62 4.60 -19.38 9.73
N PRO A 63 5.60 -20.30 9.66
CA PRO A 63 6.28 -20.83 10.85
C PRO A 63 6.94 -19.76 11.73
N SER A 64 7.53 -18.73 11.12
CA SER A 64 8.21 -17.65 11.83
C SER A 64 7.24 -16.78 12.64
N THR A 65 6.15 -16.33 12.02
CA THR A 65 5.14 -15.50 12.68
C THR A 65 4.27 -16.32 13.64
N ARG A 66 3.99 -17.58 13.32
CA ARG A 66 3.32 -18.54 14.24
C ARG A 66 4.03 -18.61 15.58
N GLN A 67 5.36 -18.75 15.58
CA GLN A 67 6.13 -18.84 16.83
C GLN A 67 6.02 -17.56 17.67
N ILE A 68 6.03 -16.38 17.04
CA ILE A 68 5.85 -15.11 17.73
C ILE A 68 4.45 -15.01 18.35
N LEU A 69 3.41 -15.38 17.58
CA LEU A 69 2.03 -15.40 18.08
C LEU A 69 1.89 -16.31 19.31
N ILE A 70 2.39 -17.53 19.24
CA ILE A 70 2.30 -18.50 20.33
C ILE A 70 3.03 -17.99 21.57
N THR A 71 4.18 -17.36 21.41
CA THR A 71 5.00 -16.90 22.52
C THR A 71 4.41 -15.68 23.21
N ASN A 72 3.96 -14.66 22.42
CA ASN A 72 3.64 -13.36 22.97
C ASN A 72 2.12 -13.11 23.10
N TYR A 73 1.29 -13.84 22.32
CA TYR A 73 -0.15 -13.61 22.26
C TYR A 73 -0.98 -14.85 22.63
N ARG A 74 -0.37 -15.80 23.35
CA ARG A 74 -1.04 -17.04 23.78
C ARG A 74 -2.40 -16.81 24.45
N PRO A 75 -2.57 -15.86 25.40
CA PRO A 75 -3.88 -15.65 26.02
C PRO A 75 -4.96 -15.22 25.03
N PHE A 76 -4.58 -14.47 23.99
CA PHE A 76 -5.50 -14.11 22.92
C PHE A 76 -5.81 -15.29 22.00
N LEU A 77 -4.81 -16.10 21.65
CA LEU A 77 -5.01 -17.31 20.85
C LEU A 77 -5.94 -18.29 21.60
N ASP A 78 -5.73 -18.51 22.88
CA ASP A 78 -6.59 -19.35 23.70
C ASP A 78 -8.03 -18.81 23.77
N TYR A 79 -8.20 -17.48 23.80
CA TYR A 79 -9.52 -16.84 23.77
C TYR A 79 -10.28 -17.05 22.46
N ILE A 80 -9.61 -17.06 21.30
CA ILE A 80 -10.24 -17.30 19.99
C ILE A 80 -10.32 -18.80 19.62
N ASN A 81 -9.52 -19.64 20.25
CA ASN A 81 -9.46 -21.08 20.09
C ASN A 81 -10.33 -21.81 21.14
N THR A 82 -11.64 -21.59 21.06
CA THR A 82 -12.60 -22.13 22.04
C THR A 82 -12.61 -23.67 22.10
N ASP A 83 -12.22 -24.32 21.01
CA ASP A 83 -12.30 -25.76 20.86
C ASP A 83 -10.96 -26.47 21.14
N GLY A 84 -9.93 -25.70 21.54
CA GLY A 84 -8.60 -26.25 21.86
C GLY A 84 -7.90 -26.92 20.67
N MET A 85 -8.14 -26.43 19.45
CA MET A 85 -7.57 -27.00 18.23
C MET A 85 -6.05 -26.80 18.18
N ASP A 86 -5.35 -27.66 17.45
CA ASP A 86 -3.97 -27.40 17.07
C ASP A 86 -3.88 -26.12 16.18
N TYR A 87 -2.74 -25.42 16.22
CA TYR A 87 -2.62 -24.10 15.57
C TYR A 87 -2.77 -24.14 14.05
N SER A 88 -2.42 -25.23 13.39
CA SER A 88 -2.67 -25.42 11.96
C SER A 88 -4.17 -25.57 11.66
N LEU A 89 -4.89 -26.31 12.48
CA LEU A 89 -6.35 -26.45 12.40
C LEU A 89 -7.06 -25.15 12.79
N LEU A 90 -6.54 -24.44 13.79
CA LEU A 90 -7.04 -23.11 14.17
C LEU A 90 -6.94 -22.14 13.00
N ALA A 91 -5.82 -22.11 12.28
CA ALA A 91 -5.68 -21.29 11.08
C ALA A 91 -6.80 -21.52 10.07
N GLY A 92 -7.08 -22.80 9.75
CA GLY A 92 -8.18 -23.19 8.87
C GLY A 92 -9.56 -22.76 9.38
N ASN A 93 -9.81 -22.96 10.68
CA ASN A 93 -11.06 -22.52 11.30
C ASN A 93 -11.27 -21.00 11.21
N LEU A 94 -10.22 -20.21 11.49
CA LEU A 94 -10.28 -18.76 11.41
C LEU A 94 -10.53 -18.28 9.96
N ALA A 95 -9.84 -18.89 8.99
CA ALA A 95 -10.05 -18.61 7.56
C ALA A 95 -11.48 -18.95 7.13
N GLN A 96 -12.02 -20.10 7.55
CA GLN A 96 -13.40 -20.51 7.24
C GLN A 96 -14.43 -19.54 7.84
N ARG A 97 -14.22 -19.09 9.08
CA ARG A 97 -15.10 -18.10 9.71
C ARG A 97 -15.07 -16.76 8.99
N SER A 98 -13.91 -16.36 8.49
CA SER A 98 -13.76 -15.14 7.68
C SER A 98 -14.45 -15.28 6.34
N LEU A 99 -14.25 -16.41 5.65
CA LEU A 99 -14.88 -16.73 4.37
C LEU A 99 -16.40 -16.63 4.44
N ASN A 100 -17.02 -17.21 5.48
CA ASN A 100 -18.46 -17.18 5.65
C ASN A 100 -18.98 -15.73 5.72
N ILE A 101 -18.29 -14.87 6.49
CA ILE A 101 -18.68 -13.47 6.64
C ILE A 101 -18.47 -12.71 5.33
N PHE A 102 -17.33 -12.85 4.65
CA PHE A 102 -17.07 -12.16 3.40
C PHE A 102 -18.04 -12.55 2.29
N THR A 103 -18.46 -13.81 2.27
CA THR A 103 -19.48 -14.31 1.35
C THR A 103 -20.85 -13.65 1.61
N GLU A 104 -21.25 -13.48 2.88
CA GLU A 104 -22.47 -12.75 3.24
C GLU A 104 -22.41 -11.29 2.80
N TYR A 105 -21.25 -10.65 2.91
CA TYR A 105 -21.02 -9.28 2.46
C TYR A 105 -20.82 -9.16 0.95
N LYS A 106 -20.75 -10.29 0.21
CA LYS A 106 -20.48 -10.34 -1.24
C LYS A 106 -19.18 -9.62 -1.63
N ASP A 107 -18.18 -9.68 -0.76
CA ASP A 107 -16.86 -9.12 -1.03
C ASP A 107 -16.01 -10.15 -1.78
N VAL A 108 -15.97 -10.02 -3.10
CA VAL A 108 -15.29 -10.97 -3.99
C VAL A 108 -13.79 -11.08 -3.68
N TYR A 109 -13.12 -9.95 -3.42
CA TYR A 109 -11.67 -9.94 -3.17
C TYR A 109 -11.31 -10.61 -1.85
N GLN A 110 -12.05 -10.29 -0.79
CA GLN A 110 -11.82 -10.88 0.53
C GLN A 110 -12.23 -12.36 0.56
N THR A 111 -13.30 -12.72 -0.14
CA THR A 111 -13.72 -14.11 -0.32
C THR A 111 -12.63 -14.93 -1.01
N ALA A 112 -12.07 -14.42 -2.11
CA ALA A 112 -10.98 -15.10 -2.79
C ALA A 112 -9.70 -15.18 -1.94
N GLY A 113 -9.38 -14.11 -1.20
CA GLY A 113 -8.29 -14.12 -0.23
C GLY A 113 -8.46 -15.18 0.86
N ALA A 114 -9.68 -15.32 1.40
CA ALA A 114 -9.99 -16.33 2.41
C ALA A 114 -9.91 -17.77 1.84
N TYR A 115 -10.37 -18.00 0.61
CA TYR A 115 -10.16 -19.29 -0.07
C TYR A 115 -8.68 -19.61 -0.27
N ARG A 116 -7.87 -18.62 -0.67
CA ARG A 116 -6.42 -18.78 -0.81
C ARG A 116 -5.77 -19.18 0.52
N THR A 117 -6.18 -18.54 1.63
CA THR A 117 -5.69 -18.86 2.97
C THR A 117 -6.10 -20.27 3.40
N LEU A 118 -7.34 -20.67 3.14
CA LEU A 118 -7.81 -22.04 3.37
C LEU A 118 -7.01 -23.07 2.58
N ALA A 119 -6.71 -22.77 1.32
CA ALA A 119 -5.88 -23.66 0.51
C ALA A 119 -4.48 -23.84 1.13
N GLY A 120 -3.90 -22.78 1.70
CA GLY A 120 -2.66 -22.87 2.48
C GLY A 120 -2.78 -23.76 3.70
N CYS A 121 -3.92 -23.75 4.39
CA CYS A 121 -4.17 -24.66 5.52
C CYS A 121 -4.26 -26.13 5.08
N TYR A 122 -4.94 -26.41 3.96
CA TYR A 122 -5.01 -27.76 3.39
C TYR A 122 -3.64 -28.23 2.86
N TRP A 123 -2.84 -27.33 2.32
CA TRP A 123 -1.47 -27.61 1.92
C TRP A 123 -0.59 -28.08 3.10
N GLU A 124 -0.70 -27.45 4.27
CA GLU A 124 0.07 -27.80 5.47
C GLU A 124 -0.23 -29.23 6.00
N ILE A 125 -1.39 -29.78 5.66
CA ILE A 125 -1.80 -31.14 6.04
C ILE A 125 -1.79 -32.14 4.86
N ASP A 126 -1.12 -31.77 3.75
CA ASP A 126 -1.01 -32.57 2.52
C ASP A 126 -2.36 -32.93 1.86
N ASP A 127 -3.45 -32.21 2.19
CA ASP A 127 -4.76 -32.37 1.53
C ASP A 127 -4.82 -31.52 0.25
N TYR A 128 -4.05 -31.93 -0.75
CA TYR A 128 -3.97 -31.25 -2.05
C TYR A 128 -5.30 -31.17 -2.80
N PRO A 129 -6.19 -32.19 -2.78
CA PRO A 129 -7.50 -32.09 -3.41
C PRO A 129 -8.34 -30.94 -2.85
N SER A 130 -8.41 -30.81 -1.53
CA SER A 130 -9.16 -29.71 -0.88
C SER A 130 -8.51 -28.34 -1.16
N ALA A 131 -7.18 -28.27 -1.18
CA ALA A 131 -6.46 -27.06 -1.58
C ALA A 131 -6.81 -26.61 -3.02
N LEU A 132 -6.86 -27.55 -3.98
CA LEU A 132 -7.27 -27.26 -5.36
C LEU A 132 -8.71 -26.77 -5.45
N ILE A 133 -9.64 -27.36 -4.70
CA ILE A 133 -11.05 -26.90 -4.67
C ILE A 133 -11.10 -25.44 -4.19
N CYS A 134 -10.41 -25.11 -3.12
CA CYS A 134 -10.37 -23.75 -2.58
C CYS A 134 -9.77 -22.75 -3.60
N LEU A 135 -8.63 -23.07 -4.23
CA LEU A 135 -7.96 -22.19 -5.17
C LEU A 135 -8.79 -21.96 -6.45
N ASN A 136 -9.44 -23.01 -6.96
CA ASN A 136 -10.33 -22.88 -8.10
C ASN A 136 -11.57 -22.06 -7.74
N SER A 137 -12.18 -22.31 -6.56
CA SER A 137 -13.30 -21.49 -6.08
C SER A 137 -12.93 -20.02 -5.94
N ALA A 138 -11.70 -19.70 -5.56
CA ALA A 138 -11.21 -18.33 -5.49
C ALA A 138 -11.18 -17.64 -6.87
N LEU A 139 -10.83 -18.36 -7.93
CA LEU A 139 -10.77 -17.82 -9.30
C LEU A 139 -12.13 -17.78 -10.00
N GLU A 140 -13.05 -18.69 -9.64
CA GLU A 140 -14.36 -18.84 -10.27
C GLU A 140 -15.43 -17.94 -9.64
N ALA A 141 -15.19 -17.40 -8.45
CA ALA A 141 -16.19 -16.67 -7.67
C ALA A 141 -16.78 -15.47 -8.43
N ASP A 142 -15.97 -14.74 -9.20
CA ASP A 142 -16.41 -13.64 -10.04
C ASP A 142 -15.28 -13.21 -11.00
N THR A 143 -15.65 -12.80 -12.23
CA THR A 143 -14.69 -12.23 -13.20
C THR A 143 -14.04 -10.92 -12.72
N ILE A 144 -14.65 -10.24 -11.75
CA ILE A 144 -14.12 -9.02 -11.12
C ILE A 144 -12.75 -9.28 -10.47
N ILE A 145 -12.46 -10.49 -10.02
CA ILE A 145 -11.17 -10.84 -9.39
C ILE A 145 -9.98 -10.53 -10.30
N ASN A 146 -10.16 -10.58 -11.62
CA ASN A 146 -9.12 -10.26 -12.59
C ASN A 146 -8.63 -8.79 -12.50
N ARG A 147 -9.35 -7.92 -11.79
CA ARG A 147 -8.92 -6.56 -11.48
C ARG A 147 -7.93 -6.48 -10.31
N ALA A 148 -7.66 -7.60 -9.64
CA ALA A 148 -6.66 -7.72 -8.59
C ALA A 148 -5.53 -8.66 -9.03
N PRO A 149 -4.66 -8.24 -9.96
CA PRO A 149 -3.64 -9.10 -10.56
C PRO A 149 -2.69 -9.71 -9.54
N ASP A 150 -2.35 -8.99 -8.47
CA ASP A 150 -1.48 -9.50 -7.40
C ASP A 150 -2.15 -10.67 -6.65
N LEU A 151 -3.45 -10.60 -6.39
CA LEU A 151 -4.20 -11.70 -5.76
C LEU A 151 -4.31 -12.90 -6.70
N VAL A 152 -4.67 -12.68 -7.96
CA VAL A 152 -4.74 -13.73 -8.98
C VAL A 152 -3.37 -14.40 -9.15
N ALA A 153 -2.29 -13.62 -9.21
CA ALA A 153 -0.92 -14.14 -9.29
C ALA A 153 -0.61 -15.06 -8.10
N SER A 154 -0.92 -14.64 -6.88
CA SER A 154 -0.67 -15.46 -5.68
C SER A 154 -1.49 -16.75 -5.65
N ILE A 155 -2.73 -16.73 -6.16
CA ILE A 155 -3.55 -17.95 -6.30
C ILE A 155 -2.95 -18.87 -7.36
N ARG A 156 -2.50 -18.34 -8.52
CA ARG A 156 -1.86 -19.12 -9.58
C ARG A 156 -0.54 -19.74 -9.14
N GLU A 157 0.23 -19.03 -8.33
CA GLU A 157 1.44 -19.57 -7.70
C GLU A 157 1.13 -20.79 -6.83
N GLN A 158 0.14 -20.67 -5.94
CA GLN A 158 -0.27 -21.79 -5.10
C GLN A 158 -0.82 -22.98 -5.92
N LEU A 159 -1.63 -22.72 -6.97
CA LEU A 159 -2.07 -23.77 -7.90
C LEU A 159 -0.90 -24.50 -8.54
N CYS A 160 0.12 -23.76 -9.01
CA CYS A 160 1.32 -24.35 -9.56
C CYS A 160 2.00 -25.30 -8.56
N LEU A 161 2.15 -24.89 -7.30
CA LEU A 161 2.77 -25.70 -6.25
C LEU A 161 1.94 -26.95 -5.96
N VAL A 162 0.62 -26.83 -5.79
CA VAL A 162 -0.28 -27.96 -5.48
C VAL A 162 -0.30 -28.97 -6.62
N TYR A 163 -0.41 -28.55 -7.88
CA TYR A 163 -0.33 -29.46 -9.02
C TYR A 163 1.05 -30.13 -9.13
N SER A 164 2.12 -29.41 -8.82
CA SER A 164 3.47 -29.99 -8.78
C SER A 164 3.59 -31.09 -7.72
N ALA A 165 3.03 -30.89 -6.53
CA ALA A 165 3.01 -31.88 -5.46
C ALA A 165 2.21 -33.16 -5.84
N GLN A 166 1.18 -33.01 -6.68
CA GLN A 166 0.42 -34.12 -7.24
C GLN A 166 1.05 -34.75 -8.50
N ASN A 167 2.25 -34.32 -8.91
CA ASN A 167 2.93 -34.72 -10.16
C ASN A 167 2.15 -34.36 -11.44
N ASP A 168 1.19 -33.45 -11.39
CA ASP A 168 0.50 -32.90 -12.55
C ASP A 168 1.32 -31.76 -13.17
N LYS A 169 2.33 -32.13 -13.94
CA LYS A 169 3.25 -31.18 -14.56
C LYS A 169 2.55 -30.24 -15.54
N VAL A 170 1.53 -30.74 -16.25
CA VAL A 170 0.84 -29.93 -17.27
C VAL A 170 0.11 -28.75 -16.63
N ASN A 171 -0.71 -29.01 -15.64
CA ASN A 171 -1.44 -27.97 -14.95
C ASN A 171 -0.53 -27.08 -14.09
N SER A 172 0.55 -27.62 -13.53
CA SER A 172 1.59 -26.86 -12.85
C SER A 172 2.24 -25.84 -13.79
N ASP A 173 2.69 -26.27 -14.98
CA ASP A 173 3.34 -25.40 -15.96
C ASP A 173 2.37 -24.32 -16.50
N ILE A 174 1.10 -24.66 -16.74
CA ILE A 174 0.08 -23.69 -17.15
C ILE A 174 -0.07 -22.59 -16.10
N ASN A 175 -0.26 -22.94 -14.82
CA ASN A 175 -0.45 -21.97 -13.76
C ASN A 175 0.81 -21.15 -13.50
N ARG A 176 2.00 -21.75 -13.61
CA ARG A 176 3.27 -21.04 -13.52
C ARG A 176 3.41 -19.96 -14.59
N ASN A 177 3.04 -20.27 -15.84
CA ASN A 177 3.12 -19.30 -16.92
C ASN A 177 2.16 -18.13 -16.68
N TYR A 178 0.91 -18.39 -16.29
CA TYR A 178 -0.02 -17.33 -15.89
C TYR A 178 0.52 -16.45 -14.76
N TYR A 179 1.12 -17.06 -13.74
CA TYR A 179 1.75 -16.34 -12.65
C TYR A 179 2.87 -15.41 -13.14
N LEU A 180 3.77 -15.94 -13.99
CA LEU A 180 4.88 -15.16 -14.52
C LEU A 180 4.41 -13.99 -15.41
N ASP A 181 3.40 -14.22 -16.25
CA ASP A 181 2.81 -13.19 -17.11
C ASP A 181 2.19 -12.05 -16.27
N LEU A 182 1.45 -12.40 -15.21
CA LEU A 182 0.86 -11.42 -14.30
C LEU A 182 1.92 -10.65 -13.51
N GLN A 183 2.98 -11.31 -13.05
CA GLN A 183 4.10 -10.64 -12.38
C GLN A 183 4.79 -9.64 -13.30
N GLU A 184 5.06 -10.04 -14.56
CA GLU A 184 5.70 -9.15 -15.52
C GLU A 184 4.80 -7.94 -15.84
N GLN A 185 3.50 -8.15 -16.00
CA GLN A 185 2.53 -7.07 -16.21
C GLN A 185 2.52 -6.11 -15.02
N THR A 186 2.40 -6.62 -13.80
CA THR A 186 2.42 -5.79 -12.57
C THR A 186 3.75 -5.03 -12.43
N ARG A 187 4.87 -5.65 -12.79
CA ARG A 187 6.19 -5.01 -12.76
C ARG A 187 6.27 -3.86 -13.77
N GLN A 188 5.73 -4.04 -14.97
CA GLN A 188 5.68 -3.01 -15.99
C GLN A 188 4.78 -1.84 -15.55
N ASP A 189 3.62 -2.12 -14.98
CA ASP A 189 2.70 -1.10 -14.48
C ASP A 189 3.34 -0.25 -13.37
N LYS A 190 4.01 -0.89 -12.40
CA LYS A 190 4.76 -0.19 -11.33
C LYS A 190 5.90 0.68 -11.90
N GLN A 191 6.59 0.21 -12.94
CA GLN A 191 7.62 1.01 -13.60
C GLN A 191 7.03 2.22 -14.34
N LEU A 192 5.90 2.05 -15.01
CA LEU A 192 5.19 3.15 -15.69
C LEU A 192 4.69 4.19 -14.68
N GLU A 193 4.12 3.74 -13.56
CA GLU A 193 3.67 4.61 -12.48
C GLU A 193 4.84 5.39 -11.87
N ALA A 194 5.97 4.73 -11.60
CA ALA A 194 7.17 5.39 -11.09
C ALA A 194 7.72 6.44 -12.08
N ARG A 195 7.70 6.16 -13.39
CA ARG A 195 8.08 7.12 -14.43
C ARG A 195 7.10 8.29 -14.51
N ALA A 196 5.79 8.03 -14.45
CA ALA A 196 4.76 9.07 -14.43
C ALA A 196 4.94 10.00 -13.22
N TYR A 197 5.20 9.44 -12.03
CA TYR A 197 5.50 10.22 -10.83
C TYR A 197 6.75 11.09 -10.98
N GLN A 198 7.84 10.54 -11.57
CA GLN A 198 9.05 11.31 -11.84
C GLN A 198 8.80 12.46 -12.82
N LEU A 199 8.00 12.22 -13.87
CA LEU A 199 7.61 13.25 -14.84
C LEU A 199 6.78 14.37 -14.19
N ASP A 200 5.80 14.00 -13.35
CA ASP A 200 4.97 14.98 -12.62
C ASP A 200 5.83 15.84 -11.67
N LYS A 201 6.74 15.21 -10.92
CA LYS A 201 7.69 15.91 -10.06
C LYS A 201 8.60 16.85 -10.85
N SER A 202 9.12 16.39 -11.98
CA SER A 202 9.97 17.21 -12.87
C SER A 202 9.21 18.40 -13.44
N SER A 203 7.95 18.19 -13.88
CA SER A 203 7.08 19.25 -14.37
C SER A 203 6.79 20.31 -13.30
N LYS A 204 6.48 19.91 -12.07
CA LYS A 204 6.28 20.83 -10.94
C LYS A 204 7.54 21.64 -10.64
N THR A 205 8.71 21.00 -10.68
CA THR A 205 9.99 21.68 -10.48
C THR A 205 10.26 22.70 -11.60
N LEU A 206 10.01 22.32 -12.86
CA LEU A 206 10.17 23.20 -14.01
C LEU A 206 9.24 24.43 -13.91
N ASN A 207 7.97 24.21 -13.57
CA ASN A 207 7.01 25.29 -13.38
C ASN A 207 7.44 26.26 -12.26
N ALA A 208 7.95 25.73 -11.14
CA ALA A 208 8.49 26.56 -10.06
C ALA A 208 9.71 27.39 -10.51
N MET A 209 10.60 26.80 -11.32
CA MET A 209 11.75 27.51 -11.89
C MET A 209 11.30 28.62 -12.85
N ILE A 210 10.31 28.35 -13.71
CA ILE A 210 9.75 29.38 -14.63
C ILE A 210 9.18 30.55 -13.83
N VAL A 211 8.39 30.29 -12.79
CA VAL A 211 7.84 31.34 -11.92
C VAL A 211 8.94 32.13 -11.24
N ALA A 212 10.00 31.50 -10.76
CA ALA A 212 11.15 32.16 -10.14
C ALA A 212 11.89 33.08 -11.14
N VAL A 213 12.09 32.64 -12.38
CA VAL A 213 12.72 33.45 -13.44
C VAL A 213 11.85 34.66 -13.79
N LEU A 214 10.54 34.47 -13.96
CA LEU A 214 9.61 35.56 -14.23
C LEU A 214 9.60 36.59 -13.09
N PHE A 215 9.65 36.15 -11.85
CA PHE A 215 9.76 37.01 -10.68
C PHE A 215 11.07 37.83 -10.69
N MET A 216 12.22 37.21 -11.00
CA MET A 216 13.48 37.91 -11.12
C MET A 216 13.44 39.00 -12.23
N ILE A 217 12.86 38.66 -13.39
CA ILE A 217 12.70 39.65 -14.49
C ILE A 217 11.84 40.83 -14.03
N ALA A 218 10.74 40.59 -13.33
CA ALA A 218 9.87 41.61 -12.80
C ALA A 218 10.62 42.53 -11.81
N VAL A 219 11.45 41.97 -10.93
CA VAL A 219 12.28 42.76 -9.98
C VAL A 219 13.28 43.63 -10.73
N VAL A 220 13.97 43.07 -11.73
CA VAL A 220 14.93 43.84 -12.54
C VAL A 220 14.23 45.01 -13.26
N LEU A 221 13.08 44.79 -13.88
CA LEU A 221 12.29 45.83 -14.53
C LEU A 221 11.85 46.91 -13.53
N PHE A 222 11.40 46.50 -12.35
CA PHE A 222 11.02 47.44 -11.29
C PHE A 222 12.19 48.34 -10.88
N VAL A 223 13.37 47.74 -10.68
CA VAL A 223 14.61 48.47 -10.34
C VAL A 223 14.99 49.45 -11.45
N LEU A 224 14.93 49.04 -12.72
CA LEU A 224 15.22 49.91 -13.85
C LEU A 224 14.25 51.09 -13.93
N VAL A 225 12.96 50.85 -13.77
CA VAL A 225 11.94 51.92 -13.75
C VAL A 225 12.15 52.87 -12.56
N TYR A 226 12.48 52.34 -11.39
CA TYR A 226 12.80 53.16 -10.20
C TYR A 226 13.99 54.09 -10.46
N PHE A 227 15.09 53.56 -10.99
CA PHE A 227 16.26 54.37 -11.31
C PHE A 227 16.00 55.39 -12.45
N ALA A 228 15.23 55.02 -13.46
CA ALA A 228 14.84 55.92 -14.54
C ALA A 228 13.98 57.11 -14.01
N ARG A 229 13.03 56.84 -13.10
CA ARG A 229 12.24 57.88 -12.44
C ARG A 229 13.10 58.77 -11.56
N LYS A 230 14.05 58.21 -10.79
CA LYS A 230 14.97 58.97 -9.94
C LYS A 230 15.92 59.87 -10.76
N ARG A 231 16.38 59.42 -11.94
CA ARG A 231 17.17 60.25 -12.88
C ARG A 231 16.35 61.38 -13.45
N LYS A 232 15.08 61.16 -13.83
CA LYS A 232 14.21 62.27 -14.31
C LYS A 232 13.95 63.30 -13.24
N GLN A 233 13.80 62.93 -11.97
CA GLN A 233 13.65 63.87 -10.87
C GLN A 233 14.93 64.72 -10.62
N LYS A 234 16.12 64.11 -10.75
CA LYS A 234 17.39 64.87 -10.63
C LYS A 234 17.67 65.76 -11.82
N GLY A 235 17.19 65.47 -13.02
CA GLY A 235 17.29 66.29 -14.20
C GLY A 235 16.31 67.49 -14.24
N ALA A 236 15.25 67.44 -13.42
CA ALA A 236 14.24 68.53 -13.35
C ALA A 236 14.56 69.63 -12.31
N THR A 237 15.67 69.53 -11.57
CA THR A 237 16.11 70.51 -10.59
C THR A 237 17.39 71.25 -11.07
N VAL A 238 17.52 71.49 -12.36
CA VAL A 238 18.42 72.51 -12.82
C VAL A 238 17.68 73.81 -12.61
N ASP A 239 18.04 74.51 -11.51
CA ASP A 239 17.43 75.82 -11.15
C ASP A 239 17.71 76.80 -12.24
N ILE A 240 16.70 77.21 -13.02
CA ILE A 240 16.78 78.20 -14.08
C ILE A 240 17.34 79.51 -13.52
N ASN A 241 17.20 79.75 -12.21
CA ASN A 241 17.79 80.95 -11.55
C ASN A 241 19.30 80.87 -11.46
N GLU A 242 19.96 79.74 -11.40
CA GLU A 242 21.41 79.59 -11.43
C GLU A 242 22.00 79.85 -12.81
N LEU A 243 21.25 79.56 -13.88
CA LEU A 243 21.63 79.89 -15.26
C LEU A 243 21.45 81.35 -15.61
N LEU A 244 20.61 82.09 -14.89
CA LEU A 244 20.36 83.53 -15.11
C LEU A 244 21.26 84.46 -14.26
N LEU A 245 22.00 83.92 -13.30
CA LEU A 245 22.92 84.66 -12.43
C LEU A 245 24.04 85.44 -13.20
N PRO A 246 24.64 84.90 -14.28
CA PRO A 246 25.65 85.67 -15.03
C PRO A 246 25.05 86.80 -15.88
N LEU A 247 23.78 86.71 -16.27
CA LEU A 247 23.11 87.75 -17.05
C LEU A 247 22.64 88.92 -16.21
N LYS A 248 22.49 88.77 -14.91
CA LYS A 248 22.09 89.82 -13.95
C LYS A 248 23.27 90.69 -13.49
N LYS A 249 24.47 90.34 -13.88
CA LYS A 249 25.73 91.10 -13.55
C LYS A 249 26.19 92.10 -14.62
N TRP A 250 25.39 92.30 -15.67
CA TRP A 250 25.68 93.13 -16.79
C TRP A 250 24.62 94.23 -17.00
N ASN A 251 24.00 94.78 -15.95
CA ASN A 251 23.26 96.04 -15.91
C ASN A 251 23.72 96.87 -14.74
#